data_9eb26053c94e51f7347f854e188b7294
#
_entry.id   9eb26053c94e51f7347f854e188b7294
#
_cell.length_a   1.000
_cell.length_b   1.000
_cell.length_c   1.000
_cell.angle_alpha   90.00
_cell.angle_beta   90.00
_cell.angle_gamma   90.00
#
_symmetry.space_group_name_H-M   'P 1'
#
loop_
_entity.id
_entity.type
_entity.pdbx_description
1 polymer ?
#
loop_
_entity_poly.entity_id
_entity_poly.type
_entity_poly.pdbx_seq_one_letter_code
_entity_poly.pdbx_strand_id
1 'polypeptide(L)'
;MRTNPLLGFLAALAALWLVAPATAAESEAPRLVVLGDSLSAGYGIRPEEGWVALLSRRLEKEGYGYRVVNASVSGETSGGGLARLPRVLGTHHPAVLVVELGANDGLRGLPLDELRKNLAMIVGSAQAGHAAVLLVGMRIPSNYGPEYTSGFANSFVEVSMARHTALVPFLLERVAANDANFQSDGLHPIASVQGMLLDTVWPMLKPLLHPGAAPEAARPAARR
;
A
#
# COMPACT_ATOMS: atom_id res chain seq x y z
N MET A 1 56.72 -19.13 73.44
CA MET A 1 56.37 -17.71 73.44
C MET A 1 55.48 -17.47 72.20
N ARG A 2 54.31 -17.11 72.47
CA ARG A 2 53.12 -16.60 71.74
C ARG A 2 53.18 -16.50 70.21
N THR A 3 52.44 -17.37 69.55
CA THR A 3 52.03 -17.28 68.13
C THR A 3 50.59 -16.80 68.04
N ASN A 4 50.39 -15.70 67.34
CA ASN A 4 49.05 -15.19 66.98
C ASN A 4 48.72 -15.69 65.55
N PRO A 5 47.54 -16.31 65.26
CA PRO A 5 47.11 -16.52 63.95
C PRO A 5 46.12 -15.37 63.48
N LEU A 6 46.47 -14.70 62.41
CA LEU A 6 45.61 -13.75 61.74
C LEU A 6 44.58 -14.55 60.84
N LEU A 7 43.31 -14.42 61.23
CA LEU A 7 42.19 -14.87 60.42
C LEU A 7 42.04 -13.95 59.16
N GLY A 8 42.23 -14.51 58.00
CA GLY A 8 41.87 -13.85 56.73
C GLY A 8 40.38 -14.05 56.42
N PHE A 9 39.62 -12.95 56.44
CA PHE A 9 38.23 -12.93 55.94
C PHE A 9 38.27 -12.75 54.43
N LEU A 10 37.89 -13.79 53.66
CA LEU A 10 37.59 -13.71 52.24
C LEU A 10 36.14 -13.25 52.07
N ALA A 11 35.95 -11.99 51.71
CA ALA A 11 34.68 -11.45 51.30
C ALA A 11 34.40 -11.84 49.81
N ALA A 12 33.52 -12.80 49.59
CA ALA A 12 33.02 -13.13 48.23
C ALA A 12 31.99 -12.09 47.83
N LEU A 13 32.34 -11.16 46.90
CA LEU A 13 31.39 -10.28 46.22
C LEU A 13 30.62 -11.10 45.16
N ALA A 14 29.38 -11.49 45.48
CA ALA A 14 28.44 -11.99 44.49
C ALA A 14 27.92 -10.82 43.63
N ALA A 15 28.43 -10.66 42.43
CA ALA A 15 27.89 -9.73 41.45
C ALA A 15 26.55 -10.26 40.92
N LEU A 16 25.44 -9.72 41.46
CA LEU A 16 24.10 -9.93 40.86
C LEU A 16 24.04 -9.17 39.54
N TRP A 17 24.12 -9.93 38.43
CA TRP A 17 23.77 -9.39 37.11
C TRP A 17 22.25 -9.22 37.07
N LEU A 18 21.76 -7.99 37.20
CA LEU A 18 20.40 -7.59 36.89
C LEU A 18 20.22 -7.71 35.36
N VAL A 19 19.72 -8.84 34.90
CA VAL A 19 19.21 -8.99 33.53
C VAL A 19 17.92 -8.18 33.48
N ALA A 20 18.01 -6.92 33.01
CA ALA A 20 16.82 -6.16 32.67
C ALA A 20 16.06 -6.92 31.59
N PRO A 21 14.74 -7.14 31.74
CA PRO A 21 13.95 -7.72 30.66
C PRO A 21 14.05 -6.77 29.45
N ALA A 22 14.58 -7.26 28.34
CA ALA A 22 14.50 -6.55 27.07
C ALA A 22 13.01 -6.43 26.75
N THR A 23 12.44 -5.25 26.97
CA THR A 23 11.12 -4.92 26.43
C THR A 23 11.23 -5.05 24.92
N ALA A 24 10.67 -6.14 24.37
CA ALA A 24 10.53 -6.26 22.94
C ALA A 24 9.78 -5.00 22.47
N ALA A 25 10.45 -4.16 21.70
CA ALA A 25 9.81 -3.01 21.08
C ALA A 25 8.62 -3.57 20.30
N GLU A 26 7.41 -3.14 20.64
CA GLU A 26 6.19 -3.52 19.95
C GLU A 26 6.39 -3.14 18.48
N SER A 27 6.52 -4.14 17.62
CA SER A 27 6.75 -3.92 16.19
C SER A 27 5.55 -3.16 15.65
N GLU A 28 5.77 -1.91 15.23
CA GLU A 28 4.71 -1.09 14.64
C GLU A 28 4.12 -1.85 13.44
N ALA A 29 2.77 -1.92 13.35
CA ALA A 29 2.08 -2.62 12.28
C ALA A 29 2.56 -2.14 10.90
N PRO A 30 2.89 -3.05 9.96
CA PRO A 30 3.35 -2.69 8.64
C PRO A 30 2.30 -1.84 7.92
N ARG A 31 2.75 -0.85 7.16
CA ARG A 31 1.84 0.04 6.43
C ARG A 31 1.64 -0.43 5.00
N LEU A 32 0.38 -0.43 4.57
CA LEU A 32 -0.03 -0.51 3.18
C LEU A 32 -0.47 0.89 2.76
N VAL A 33 0.25 1.48 1.82
CA VAL A 33 -0.05 2.84 1.33
C VAL A 33 -0.67 2.75 -0.05
N VAL A 34 -1.76 3.47 -0.28
CA VAL A 34 -2.36 3.67 -1.60
C VAL A 34 -1.99 5.07 -2.08
N LEU A 35 -1.23 5.14 -3.17
CA LEU A 35 -0.85 6.35 -3.88
C LEU A 35 -1.69 6.40 -5.16
N GLY A 36 -2.76 7.18 -5.13
CA GLY A 36 -3.75 7.20 -6.21
C GLY A 36 -4.33 8.57 -6.49
N ASP A 37 -5.32 8.59 -7.34
CA ASP A 37 -6.07 9.78 -7.73
C ASP A 37 -7.49 9.80 -7.12
N SER A 38 -8.47 10.37 -7.82
CA SER A 38 -9.87 10.50 -7.36
C SER A 38 -10.58 9.17 -7.16
N LEU A 39 -10.21 8.13 -7.92
CA LEU A 39 -10.82 6.80 -7.79
C LEU A 39 -10.47 6.13 -6.45
N SER A 40 -9.25 6.34 -5.98
CA SER A 40 -8.79 5.84 -4.68
C SER A 40 -9.08 6.82 -3.54
N ALA A 41 -9.16 8.14 -3.82
CA ALA A 41 -9.57 9.14 -2.83
C ALA A 41 -11.05 9.03 -2.44
N GLY A 42 -11.89 8.38 -3.27
CA GLY A 42 -13.33 8.27 -3.05
C GLY A 42 -14.07 9.58 -3.40
N TYR A 43 -13.72 10.19 -4.54
CA TYR A 43 -14.37 11.42 -4.98
C TYR A 43 -15.90 11.26 -5.09
N GLY A 44 -16.63 12.23 -4.51
CA GLY A 44 -18.10 12.29 -4.57
C GLY A 44 -18.85 11.29 -3.70
N ILE A 45 -18.15 10.47 -2.91
CA ILE A 45 -18.73 9.54 -1.93
C ILE A 45 -18.14 9.79 -0.53
N ARG A 46 -18.73 9.21 0.49
CA ARG A 46 -18.18 9.32 1.85
C ARG A 46 -16.87 8.54 1.96
N PRO A 47 -15.85 9.03 2.68
CA PRO A 47 -14.53 8.38 2.76
C PRO A 47 -14.57 6.91 3.17
N GLU A 48 -15.47 6.56 4.09
CA GLU A 48 -15.65 5.18 4.60
C GLU A 48 -16.28 4.22 3.59
N GLU A 49 -16.86 4.73 2.51
CA GLU A 49 -17.49 3.93 1.45
C GLU A 49 -16.51 3.54 0.35
N GLY A 50 -15.38 4.27 0.23
CA GLY A 50 -14.37 4.05 -0.81
C GLY A 50 -13.68 2.70 -0.70
N TRP A 51 -13.23 2.14 -1.83
CA TRP A 51 -12.58 0.83 -1.90
C TRP A 51 -11.35 0.71 -0.98
N VAL A 52 -10.62 1.81 -0.73
CA VAL A 52 -9.45 1.81 0.17
C VAL A 52 -9.88 1.62 1.63
N ALA A 53 -11.00 2.23 2.04
CA ALA A 53 -11.56 1.99 3.38
C ALA A 53 -12.13 0.57 3.51
N LEU A 54 -12.73 0.04 2.44
CA LEU A 54 -13.17 -1.36 2.38
C LEU A 54 -11.98 -2.32 2.46
N LEU A 55 -10.84 -1.97 1.85
CA LEU A 55 -9.61 -2.74 1.95
C LEU A 55 -9.13 -2.86 3.40
N SER A 56 -9.13 -1.75 4.14
CA SER A 56 -8.75 -1.78 5.57
C SER A 56 -9.60 -2.77 6.37
N ARG A 57 -10.93 -2.73 6.17
CA ARG A 57 -11.86 -3.66 6.82
C ARG A 57 -11.66 -5.12 6.39
N ARG A 58 -11.33 -5.37 5.10
CA ARG A 58 -11.04 -6.72 4.60
C ARG A 58 -9.77 -7.28 5.22
N LEU A 59 -8.71 -6.48 5.29
CA LEU A 59 -7.45 -6.89 5.92
C LEU A 59 -7.65 -7.28 7.38
N GLU A 60 -8.37 -6.47 8.16
CA GLU A 60 -8.71 -6.77 9.54
C GLU A 60 -9.54 -8.07 9.66
N LYS A 61 -10.59 -8.22 8.85
CA LYS A 61 -11.45 -9.42 8.84
C LYS A 61 -10.68 -10.70 8.49
N GLU A 62 -9.72 -10.62 7.56
CA GLU A 62 -8.91 -11.77 7.12
C GLU A 62 -7.64 -11.98 7.98
N GLY A 63 -7.44 -11.19 9.04
CA GLY A 63 -6.33 -11.35 9.99
C GLY A 63 -4.98 -10.83 9.50
N TYR A 64 -4.97 -9.94 8.52
CA TYR A 64 -3.76 -9.22 8.11
C TYR A 64 -3.57 -7.96 8.96
N GLY A 65 -2.47 -7.88 9.68
CA GLY A 65 -2.18 -6.78 10.60
C GLY A 65 -1.61 -5.51 9.94
N TYR A 66 -2.08 -5.14 8.76
CA TYR A 66 -1.62 -3.93 8.06
C TYR A 66 -2.42 -2.69 8.46
N ARG A 67 -1.69 -1.58 8.67
CA ARG A 67 -2.30 -0.25 8.73
C ARG A 67 -2.41 0.33 7.33
N VAL A 68 -3.63 0.54 6.83
CA VAL A 68 -3.88 1.15 5.52
C VAL A 68 -3.78 2.67 5.64
N VAL A 69 -3.03 3.28 4.73
CA VAL A 69 -2.91 4.73 4.56
C VAL A 69 -3.37 5.10 3.15
N ASN A 70 -4.44 5.86 3.05
CA ASN A 70 -4.87 6.43 1.78
C ASN A 70 -4.15 7.76 1.55
N ALA A 71 -3.16 7.74 0.66
CA ALA A 71 -2.39 8.90 0.25
C ALA A 71 -2.83 9.42 -1.14
N SER A 72 -4.06 9.14 -1.56
CA SER A 72 -4.58 9.54 -2.88
C SER A 72 -5.05 10.99 -2.89
N VAL A 73 -4.91 11.65 -4.05
CA VAL A 73 -5.31 13.05 -4.25
C VAL A 73 -6.11 13.15 -5.54
N SER A 74 -7.36 13.66 -5.46
CA SER A 74 -8.24 13.82 -6.62
C SER A 74 -7.59 14.68 -7.70
N GLY A 75 -7.69 14.24 -8.96
CA GLY A 75 -7.13 14.95 -10.13
C GLY A 75 -5.63 14.77 -10.33
N GLU A 76 -4.97 13.92 -9.54
CA GLU A 76 -3.53 13.75 -9.61
C GLU A 76 -3.10 12.96 -10.84
N THR A 77 -2.00 13.41 -11.47
CA THR A 77 -1.32 12.72 -12.57
C THR A 77 -0.18 11.86 -12.04
N SER A 78 0.37 11.01 -12.91
CA SER A 78 1.59 10.25 -12.60
C SER A 78 2.77 11.16 -12.20
N GLY A 79 2.90 12.33 -12.85
CA GLY A 79 3.91 13.33 -12.52
C GLY A 79 3.70 13.96 -11.13
N GLY A 80 2.45 14.27 -10.77
CA GLY A 80 2.10 14.79 -9.45
C GLY A 80 2.39 13.78 -8.35
N GLY A 81 1.98 12.53 -8.55
CA GLY A 81 2.28 11.42 -7.64
C GLY A 81 3.79 11.21 -7.45
N LEU A 82 4.56 11.26 -8.54
CA LEU A 82 6.03 11.16 -8.48
C LEU A 82 6.65 12.30 -7.67
N ALA A 83 6.18 13.54 -7.85
CA ALA A 83 6.72 14.70 -7.16
C ALA A 83 6.57 14.60 -5.63
N ARG A 84 5.46 14.05 -5.12
CA ARG A 84 5.22 13.88 -3.68
C ARG A 84 5.67 12.53 -3.11
N LEU A 85 6.07 11.59 -3.97
CA LEU A 85 6.50 10.24 -3.55
C LEU A 85 7.58 10.23 -2.46
N PRO A 86 8.67 11.06 -2.54
CA PRO A 86 9.69 11.06 -1.50
C PRO A 86 9.13 11.33 -0.10
N ARG A 87 8.18 12.27 0.01
CA ARG A 87 7.50 12.55 1.27
C ARG A 87 6.63 11.39 1.73
N VAL A 88 5.88 10.76 0.81
CA VAL A 88 5.03 9.61 1.13
C VAL A 88 5.87 8.45 1.65
N LEU A 89 6.95 8.09 0.95
CA LEU A 89 7.85 7.02 1.38
C LEU A 89 8.55 7.34 2.71
N GLY A 90 9.07 8.56 2.86
CA GLY A 90 9.78 8.98 4.07
C GLY A 90 8.87 9.12 5.31
N THR A 91 7.57 9.40 5.12
CA THR A 91 6.62 9.51 6.24
C THR A 91 6.04 8.15 6.64
N HIS A 92 5.78 7.29 5.66
CA HIS A 92 4.99 6.08 5.91
C HIS A 92 5.81 4.80 5.90
N HIS A 93 6.99 4.77 5.29
CA HIS A 93 7.83 3.56 5.18
C HIS A 93 7.00 2.32 4.81
N PRO A 94 6.30 2.32 3.66
CA PRO A 94 5.34 1.27 3.35
C PRO A 94 6.01 -0.10 3.19
N ALA A 95 5.41 -1.14 3.76
CA ALA A 95 5.72 -2.52 3.40
C ALA A 95 5.09 -2.90 2.06
N VAL A 96 3.93 -2.29 1.73
CA VAL A 96 3.24 -2.45 0.44
C VAL A 96 2.82 -1.08 -0.07
N LEU A 97 3.15 -0.76 -1.33
CA LEU A 97 2.66 0.43 -2.04
C LEU A 97 1.73 -0.01 -3.19
N VAL A 98 0.49 0.44 -3.16
CA VAL A 98 -0.44 0.34 -4.29
C VAL A 98 -0.38 1.66 -5.06
N VAL A 99 -0.06 1.59 -6.35
CA VAL A 99 0.06 2.76 -7.24
C VAL A 99 -1.12 2.75 -8.20
N GLU A 100 -2.07 3.66 -8.01
CA GLU A 100 -3.26 3.83 -8.84
C GLU A 100 -3.25 5.25 -9.41
N LEU A 101 -2.45 5.46 -10.45
CA LEU A 101 -2.21 6.75 -11.10
C LEU A 101 -2.13 6.57 -12.62
N GLY A 102 -2.44 7.64 -13.34
CA GLY A 102 -2.34 7.68 -14.79
C GLY A 102 -3.67 7.97 -15.48
N ALA A 103 -4.83 7.76 -14.82
CA ALA A 103 -6.13 8.08 -15.41
C ALA A 103 -6.17 9.55 -15.86
N ASN A 104 -5.70 10.47 -15.03
CA ASN A 104 -5.65 11.89 -15.37
C ASN A 104 -4.64 12.24 -16.46
N ASP A 105 -3.55 11.47 -16.59
CA ASP A 105 -2.62 11.60 -17.71
C ASP A 105 -3.33 11.24 -19.02
N GLY A 106 -4.00 10.10 -19.05
CA GLY A 106 -4.76 9.62 -20.21
C GLY A 106 -5.91 10.58 -20.61
N LEU A 107 -6.72 11.00 -19.63
CA LEU A 107 -7.85 11.91 -19.89
C LEU A 107 -7.41 13.31 -20.34
N ARG A 108 -6.18 13.72 -20.07
CA ARG A 108 -5.58 14.99 -20.55
C ARG A 108 -4.78 14.81 -21.83
N GLY A 109 -4.71 13.60 -22.40
CA GLY A 109 -3.94 13.32 -23.61
C GLY A 109 -2.44 13.55 -23.45
N LEU A 110 -1.90 13.34 -22.25
CA LEU A 110 -0.47 13.57 -21.99
C LEU A 110 0.39 12.48 -22.68
N PRO A 111 1.68 12.78 -22.96
CA PRO A 111 2.58 11.84 -23.63
C PRO A 111 2.72 10.52 -22.86
N LEU A 112 2.51 9.38 -23.52
CA LEU A 112 2.59 8.07 -22.90
C LEU A 112 4.00 7.71 -22.41
N ASP A 113 5.03 8.27 -23.02
CA ASP A 113 6.41 8.09 -22.56
C ASP A 113 6.64 8.71 -21.19
N GLU A 114 6.03 9.89 -20.93
CA GLU A 114 6.08 10.52 -19.61
C GLU A 114 5.32 9.68 -18.56
N LEU A 115 4.14 9.15 -18.92
CA LEU A 115 3.39 8.25 -18.06
C LEU A 115 4.25 7.02 -17.66
N ARG A 116 4.84 6.34 -18.66
CA ARG A 116 5.70 5.16 -18.42
C ARG A 116 6.90 5.50 -17.53
N LYS A 117 7.59 6.59 -17.84
CA LYS A 117 8.74 7.06 -17.06
C LYS A 117 8.37 7.34 -15.62
N ASN A 118 7.28 8.10 -15.38
CA ASN A 118 6.84 8.45 -14.04
C ASN A 118 6.45 7.21 -13.24
N LEU A 119 5.64 6.31 -13.80
CA LEU A 119 5.24 5.06 -13.16
C LEU A 119 6.46 4.18 -12.85
N ALA A 120 7.40 4.04 -13.80
CA ALA A 120 8.62 3.27 -13.59
C ALA A 120 9.51 3.84 -12.48
N MET A 121 9.58 5.18 -12.35
CA MET A 121 10.31 5.84 -11.27
C MET A 121 9.62 5.66 -9.93
N ILE A 122 8.29 5.76 -9.87
CA ILE A 122 7.49 5.53 -8.64
C ILE A 122 7.72 4.10 -8.16
N VAL A 123 7.53 3.11 -9.02
CA VAL A 123 7.72 1.68 -8.70
C VAL A 123 9.16 1.42 -8.23
N GLY A 124 10.14 1.89 -9.00
CA GLY A 124 11.56 1.67 -8.67
C GLY A 124 11.99 2.31 -7.34
N SER A 125 11.49 3.51 -7.03
CA SER A 125 11.78 4.18 -5.76
C SER A 125 11.18 3.44 -4.56
N ALA A 126 9.95 2.92 -4.71
CA ALA A 126 9.31 2.13 -3.66
C ALA A 126 10.03 0.79 -3.43
N GLN A 127 10.41 0.10 -4.51
CA GLN A 127 11.20 -1.14 -4.45
C GLN A 127 12.58 -0.93 -3.82
N ALA A 128 13.24 0.19 -4.11
CA ALA A 128 14.52 0.55 -3.47
C ALA A 128 14.37 0.77 -1.95
N GLY A 129 13.18 1.18 -1.49
CA GLY A 129 12.77 1.24 -0.08
C GLY A 129 12.23 -0.08 0.48
N HIS A 130 12.42 -1.20 -0.23
CA HIS A 130 11.95 -2.55 0.15
C HIS A 130 10.42 -2.72 0.22
N ALA A 131 9.63 -1.80 -0.35
CA ALA A 131 8.19 -1.99 -0.46
C ALA A 131 7.86 -3.00 -1.57
N ALA A 132 6.95 -3.94 -1.29
CA ALA A 132 6.27 -4.65 -2.36
C ALA A 132 5.33 -3.68 -3.09
N VAL A 133 5.27 -3.78 -4.43
CA VAL A 133 4.48 -2.82 -5.23
C VAL A 133 3.39 -3.54 -6.01
N LEU A 134 2.18 -2.99 -5.97
CA LEU A 134 1.08 -3.31 -6.87
C LEU A 134 0.79 -2.11 -7.76
N LEU A 135 0.98 -2.26 -9.06
CA LEU A 135 0.55 -1.28 -10.05
C LEU A 135 -0.91 -1.56 -10.44
N VAL A 136 -1.74 -0.51 -10.46
CA VAL A 136 -3.15 -0.60 -10.84
C VAL A 136 -3.35 0.19 -12.12
N GLY A 137 -3.65 -0.53 -13.20
CA GLY A 137 -3.83 0.02 -14.53
C GLY A 137 -5.24 0.57 -14.76
N MET A 138 -5.34 1.39 -15.80
CA MET A 138 -6.57 2.03 -16.25
C MET A 138 -6.75 1.89 -17.75
N ARG A 139 -7.98 2.12 -18.20
CA ARG A 139 -8.35 2.34 -19.61
C ARG A 139 -9.05 3.66 -19.73
N ILE A 140 -8.92 4.29 -20.89
CA ILE A 140 -9.60 5.55 -21.21
C ILE A 140 -10.62 5.33 -22.32
N PRO A 141 -11.61 6.23 -22.46
CA PRO A 141 -12.65 6.11 -23.48
C PRO A 141 -12.09 6.05 -24.92
N SER A 142 -12.79 5.34 -25.79
CA SER A 142 -12.35 5.07 -27.17
C SER A 142 -12.27 6.31 -28.07
N ASN A 143 -12.91 7.42 -27.70
CA ASN A 143 -12.88 8.69 -28.44
C ASN A 143 -11.47 9.36 -28.46
N TYR A 144 -10.51 8.87 -27.68
CA TYR A 144 -9.10 9.30 -27.80
C TYR A 144 -8.34 8.63 -28.95
N GLY A 145 -9.00 7.77 -29.72
CA GLY A 145 -8.43 7.04 -30.85
C GLY A 145 -7.74 5.73 -30.43
N PRO A 146 -7.74 4.72 -31.34
CA PRO A 146 -7.30 3.36 -31.00
C PRO A 146 -5.82 3.26 -30.66
N GLU A 147 -4.96 4.05 -31.30
CA GLU A 147 -3.52 4.06 -31.04
C GLU A 147 -3.22 4.56 -29.63
N TYR A 148 -3.78 5.71 -29.24
CA TYR A 148 -3.55 6.28 -27.92
C TYR A 148 -4.18 5.44 -26.81
N THR A 149 -5.41 4.93 -27.00
CA THR A 149 -6.09 4.12 -25.98
C THR A 149 -5.39 2.77 -25.74
N SER A 150 -4.93 2.11 -26.79
CA SER A 150 -4.17 0.86 -26.66
C SER A 150 -2.79 1.10 -26.06
N GLY A 151 -2.09 2.14 -26.53
CA GLY A 151 -0.80 2.54 -25.96
C GLY A 151 -0.88 2.93 -24.49
N PHE A 152 -1.96 3.63 -24.10
CA PHE A 152 -2.21 3.98 -22.69
C PHE A 152 -2.36 2.73 -21.84
N ALA A 153 -3.23 1.79 -22.19
CA ALA A 153 -3.42 0.55 -21.44
C ALA A 153 -2.14 -0.30 -21.40
N ASN A 154 -1.41 -0.39 -22.51
CA ASN A 154 -0.14 -1.11 -22.61
C ASN A 154 0.97 -0.49 -21.74
N SER A 155 0.93 0.81 -21.48
CA SER A 155 1.95 1.48 -20.63
C SER A 155 2.07 0.84 -19.24
N PHE A 156 0.97 0.41 -18.64
CA PHE A 156 0.97 -0.27 -17.34
C PHE A 156 1.59 -1.67 -17.43
N VAL A 157 1.30 -2.40 -18.52
CA VAL A 157 1.87 -3.73 -18.78
C VAL A 157 3.38 -3.62 -18.95
N GLU A 158 3.85 -2.70 -19.79
CA GLU A 158 5.26 -2.46 -20.06
C GLU A 158 6.03 -2.12 -18.77
N VAL A 159 5.50 -1.21 -17.96
CA VAL A 159 6.11 -0.84 -16.68
C VAL A 159 6.12 -2.01 -15.70
N SER A 160 5.01 -2.76 -15.60
CA SER A 160 4.92 -3.93 -14.74
C SER A 160 5.96 -4.99 -15.11
N MET A 161 6.12 -5.29 -16.40
CA MET A 161 7.13 -6.22 -16.90
C MET A 161 8.56 -5.74 -16.65
N ALA A 162 8.85 -4.47 -16.97
CA ALA A 162 10.18 -3.88 -16.83
C ALA A 162 10.63 -3.77 -15.35
N ARG A 163 9.69 -3.62 -14.43
CA ARG A 163 9.94 -3.48 -12.99
C ARG A 163 9.66 -4.74 -12.18
N HIS A 164 9.26 -5.84 -12.82
CA HIS A 164 8.89 -7.10 -12.17
C HIS A 164 7.92 -6.88 -10.99
N THR A 165 6.85 -6.11 -11.24
CA THR A 165 5.85 -5.79 -10.21
C THR A 165 4.49 -6.38 -10.56
N ALA A 166 3.65 -6.65 -9.54
CA ALA A 166 2.29 -7.12 -9.74
C ALA A 166 1.45 -6.04 -10.44
N LEU A 167 0.50 -6.46 -11.25
CA LEU A 167 -0.38 -5.58 -12.03
C LEU A 167 -1.85 -6.01 -11.90
N VAL A 168 -2.72 -5.06 -11.59
CA VAL A 168 -4.14 -5.10 -11.91
C VAL A 168 -4.31 -4.44 -13.27
N PRO A 169 -4.69 -5.13 -14.34
CA PRO A 169 -4.70 -4.53 -15.68
C PRO A 169 -5.70 -3.38 -15.85
N PHE A 170 -6.85 -3.45 -15.15
CA PHE A 170 -7.89 -2.44 -15.23
C PHE A 170 -8.71 -2.39 -13.92
N LEU A 171 -8.62 -1.29 -13.18
CA LEU A 171 -9.33 -1.13 -11.90
C LEU A 171 -10.85 -1.28 -12.06
N LEU A 172 -11.42 -0.69 -13.10
CA LEU A 172 -12.88 -0.63 -13.33
C LEU A 172 -13.44 -1.82 -14.09
N GLU A 173 -12.67 -2.90 -14.29
CA GLU A 173 -13.06 -4.08 -15.11
C GLU A 173 -14.45 -4.61 -14.79
N ARG A 174 -14.81 -4.67 -13.50
CA ARG A 174 -16.10 -5.22 -13.05
C ARG A 174 -17.26 -4.25 -13.11
N VAL A 175 -17.00 -2.96 -13.31
CA VAL A 175 -18.03 -1.91 -13.23
C VAL A 175 -18.21 -1.13 -14.54
N ALA A 176 -17.21 -1.12 -15.42
CA ALA A 176 -17.15 -0.26 -16.59
C ALA A 176 -18.26 -0.53 -17.64
N ALA A 177 -18.86 -1.72 -17.65
CA ALA A 177 -19.87 -2.08 -18.65
C ALA A 177 -21.28 -1.54 -18.36
N ASN A 178 -21.50 -0.89 -17.21
CA ASN A 178 -22.81 -0.39 -16.82
C ASN A 178 -22.70 1.06 -16.32
N ASP A 179 -23.26 1.99 -17.07
CA ASP A 179 -23.24 3.43 -16.77
C ASP A 179 -23.90 3.75 -15.41
N ALA A 180 -24.86 2.93 -14.93
CA ALA A 180 -25.48 3.11 -13.63
C ALA A 180 -24.51 2.91 -12.46
N ASN A 181 -23.33 2.37 -12.69
CA ASN A 181 -22.26 2.22 -11.70
C ASN A 181 -21.48 3.52 -11.46
N PHE A 182 -21.74 4.55 -12.25
CA PHE A 182 -21.02 5.81 -12.20
C PHE A 182 -21.90 6.96 -11.72
N GLN A 183 -21.24 7.98 -11.17
CA GLN A 183 -21.86 9.24 -10.82
C GLN A 183 -22.29 9.97 -12.10
N SER A 184 -23.00 11.09 -11.97
CA SER A 184 -23.49 11.88 -13.09
C SER A 184 -22.40 12.37 -14.06
N ASP A 185 -21.14 12.34 -13.64
CA ASP A 185 -19.98 12.69 -14.48
C ASP A 185 -19.55 11.55 -15.42
N GLY A 186 -20.07 10.34 -15.24
CA GLY A 186 -19.73 9.15 -16.05
C GLY A 186 -18.30 8.63 -15.84
N LEU A 187 -17.57 9.14 -14.85
CA LEU A 187 -16.16 8.81 -14.61
C LEU A 187 -15.94 8.15 -13.24
N HIS A 188 -16.61 8.64 -12.21
CA HIS A 188 -16.37 8.19 -10.84
C HIS A 188 -17.42 7.16 -10.42
N PRO A 189 -17.01 5.97 -9.96
CA PRO A 189 -17.93 4.95 -9.48
C PRO A 189 -18.71 5.41 -8.24
N ILE A 190 -19.99 5.00 -8.15
CA ILE A 190 -20.83 5.26 -6.97
C ILE A 190 -20.42 4.38 -5.77
N ALA A 191 -20.90 4.74 -4.58
CA ALA A 191 -20.55 4.05 -3.33
C ALA A 191 -20.89 2.55 -3.35
N SER A 192 -22.05 2.17 -3.92
CA SER A 192 -22.51 0.77 -3.92
C SER A 192 -21.63 -0.20 -4.69
N VAL A 193 -20.77 0.26 -5.60
CA VAL A 193 -19.89 -0.59 -6.41
C VAL A 193 -18.43 -0.59 -5.94
N GLN A 194 -18.09 0.15 -4.90
CA GLN A 194 -16.71 0.23 -4.40
C GLN A 194 -16.17 -1.14 -3.94
N GLY A 195 -17.03 -2.03 -3.46
CA GLY A 195 -16.68 -3.42 -3.17
C GLY A 195 -16.18 -4.19 -4.39
N MET A 196 -16.74 -3.91 -5.58
CA MET A 196 -16.31 -4.55 -6.84
C MET A 196 -14.93 -4.06 -7.28
N LEU A 197 -14.57 -2.79 -7.02
CA LEU A 197 -13.21 -2.28 -7.24
C LEU A 197 -12.21 -3.02 -6.35
N LEU A 198 -12.54 -3.18 -5.06
CA LEU A 198 -11.72 -3.96 -4.15
C LEU A 198 -11.59 -5.42 -4.61
N ASP A 199 -12.65 -6.04 -5.10
CA ASP A 199 -12.62 -7.41 -5.62
C ASP A 199 -11.80 -7.54 -6.91
N THR A 200 -11.61 -6.46 -7.66
CA THR A 200 -10.68 -6.40 -8.81
C THR A 200 -9.22 -6.32 -8.34
N VAL A 201 -8.95 -5.56 -7.28
CA VAL A 201 -7.60 -5.36 -6.72
C VAL A 201 -7.12 -6.56 -5.91
N TRP A 202 -8.00 -7.19 -5.15
CA TRP A 202 -7.69 -8.17 -4.11
C TRP A 202 -6.86 -9.37 -4.58
N PRO A 203 -7.17 -10.03 -5.71
CA PRO A 203 -6.42 -11.22 -6.17
C PRO A 203 -4.94 -10.94 -6.43
N MET A 204 -4.61 -9.72 -6.88
CA MET A 204 -3.23 -9.32 -7.18
C MET A 204 -2.52 -8.72 -5.95
N LEU A 205 -3.29 -8.16 -5.01
CA LEU A 205 -2.75 -7.62 -3.76
C LEU A 205 -2.43 -8.71 -2.74
N LYS A 206 -3.33 -9.69 -2.57
CA LYS A 206 -3.22 -10.72 -1.54
C LYS A 206 -1.87 -11.46 -1.50
N PRO A 207 -1.26 -11.85 -2.64
CA PRO A 207 0.06 -12.50 -2.67
C PRO A 207 1.22 -11.62 -2.16
N LEU A 208 1.04 -10.30 -2.12
CA LEU A 208 2.04 -9.35 -1.61
C LEU A 208 1.97 -9.15 -0.09
N LEU A 209 0.94 -9.68 0.54
CA LEU A 209 0.70 -9.57 1.97
C LEU A 209 1.34 -10.74 2.73
N HIS A 210 1.95 -10.46 3.87
CA HIS A 210 2.49 -11.48 4.75
C HIS A 210 1.50 -11.79 5.88
N PRO A 211 0.99 -13.04 6.01
CA PRO A 211 0.20 -13.47 7.16
C PRO A 211 1.04 -13.37 8.45
N GLY A 212 0.46 -12.85 9.52
CA GLY A 212 1.15 -12.76 10.81
C GLY A 212 1.79 -11.41 11.15
N ALA A 213 1.65 -10.40 10.30
CA ALA A 213 2.02 -9.02 10.62
C ALA A 213 1.08 -8.35 11.67
N ALA A 214 0.18 -9.13 12.29
CA ALA A 214 -0.69 -8.63 13.36
C ALA A 214 0.10 -8.36 14.63
N PRO A 215 -0.12 -7.22 15.34
CA PRO A 215 0.38 -7.02 16.68
C PRO A 215 -0.14 -8.15 17.59
N GLU A 216 0.74 -8.73 18.39
CA GLU A 216 0.43 -9.85 19.31
C GLU A 216 -0.70 -9.55 20.31
N ALA A 217 -1.13 -8.28 20.43
CA ALA A 217 -2.21 -7.82 21.31
C ALA A 217 -3.63 -8.33 20.95
N ALA A 218 -3.85 -8.96 19.80
CA ALA A 218 -5.15 -9.44 19.36
C ALA A 218 -5.40 -10.94 19.56
N ARG A 219 -4.48 -11.68 20.18
CA ARG A 219 -4.73 -13.08 20.53
C ARG A 219 -5.50 -13.15 21.84
N PRO A 220 -6.76 -13.64 21.85
CA PRO A 220 -7.44 -13.90 23.11
C PRO A 220 -6.63 -14.94 23.90
N ALA A 221 -6.33 -14.63 25.15
CA ALA A 221 -5.65 -15.56 26.05
C ALA A 221 -6.37 -16.91 26.04
N ALA A 222 -5.66 -17.95 25.63
CA ALA A 222 -6.18 -19.31 25.71
C ALA A 222 -6.53 -19.60 27.18
N ARG A 223 -7.80 -19.72 27.49
CA ARG A 223 -8.29 -20.17 28.81
C ARG A 223 -7.80 -21.58 29.02
N ARG A 224 -6.92 -21.76 30.00
CA ARG A 224 -6.58 -23.07 30.61
C ARG A 224 -7.68 -23.48 31.61
#